data_532c0a19362578a2fc2d5f3a5828581c
#
_entry.id   532c0a19362578a2fc2d5f3a5828581c
#
_cell.length_a   1.000
_cell.length_b   1.000
_cell.length_c   1.000
_cell.angle_alpha   90.00
_cell.angle_beta   90.00
_cell.angle_gamma   90.00
#
_symmetry.space_group_name_H-M   'P 1'
#
loop_
_entity.id
_entity.type
_entity.pdbx_description
1 polymer ?
#
loop_
_entity_poly.entity_id
_entity_poly.type
_entity_poly.pdbx_seq_one_letter_code
_entity_poly.pdbx_strand_id
1 'polypeptide(L)'
;MSGFDELARRYLASWNERDPVRRRALVDELWTDDAGYVDPIVAAEGRDAIEEVMATAQRQFPGLVYRPAGKADGHHDVARLAWELAPDGGPAVIVGLAVMVTERSRLRRVHGFLDPVPAVTTSPGAGR
;
A
#
# COMPACT_ATOMS: atom_id res chain seq x y z
N MET A 1 18.88 -2.85 11.67
CA MET A 1 17.65 -2.98 10.91
C MET A 1 16.61 -2.04 11.46
N SER A 2 15.91 -1.41 10.60
CA SER A 2 14.90 -0.44 11.00
C SER A 2 13.57 -1.12 11.31
N GLY A 3 12.89 -0.68 12.36
CA GLY A 3 11.53 -1.12 12.62
C GLY A 3 10.56 -0.76 11.51
N PHE A 4 10.92 0.21 10.70
CA PHE A 4 10.09 0.61 9.57
C PHE A 4 10.12 -0.41 8.44
N ASP A 5 11.20 -1.17 8.30
CA ASP A 5 11.24 -2.24 7.29
C ASP A 5 10.22 -3.34 7.61
N GLU A 6 10.11 -3.72 8.87
CA GLU A 6 9.13 -4.71 9.27
C GLU A 6 7.71 -4.19 9.11
N LEU A 7 7.47 -2.95 9.48
CA LEU A 7 6.17 -2.32 9.31
C LEU A 7 5.78 -2.28 7.82
N ALA A 8 6.72 -1.89 6.97
CA ALA A 8 6.48 -1.82 5.53
C ALA A 8 6.17 -3.20 4.96
N ARG A 9 6.92 -4.22 5.39
CA ARG A 9 6.68 -5.58 4.93
C ARG A 9 5.28 -6.05 5.30
N ARG A 10 4.86 -5.79 6.52
CA ARG A 10 3.53 -6.19 6.99
C ARG A 10 2.44 -5.40 6.28
N TYR A 11 2.70 -4.13 6.01
CA TYR A 11 1.75 -3.30 5.28
C TYR A 11 1.49 -3.87 3.89
N LEU A 12 2.55 -4.16 3.13
CA LEU A 12 2.38 -4.71 1.79
C LEU A 12 1.80 -6.11 1.83
N ALA A 13 2.13 -6.90 2.85
CA ALA A 13 1.56 -8.24 2.98
C ALA A 13 0.04 -8.18 3.11
N SER A 14 -0.50 -7.19 3.80
CA SER A 14 -1.94 -7.07 3.94
C SER A 14 -2.61 -6.75 2.61
N TRP A 15 -1.96 -5.96 1.75
CA TRP A 15 -2.49 -5.67 0.43
C TRP A 15 -2.41 -6.88 -0.51
N ASN A 16 -1.49 -7.82 -0.23
CA ASN A 16 -1.30 -9.01 -1.06
C ASN A 16 -2.11 -10.21 -0.58
N GLU A 17 -2.65 -10.16 0.62
CA GLU A 17 -3.37 -11.31 1.18
C GLU A 17 -4.73 -11.46 0.50
N ARG A 18 -4.94 -12.58 -0.18
CA ARG A 18 -6.17 -12.78 -0.95
C ARG A 18 -7.27 -13.46 -0.16
N ASP A 19 -6.93 -14.15 0.92
CA ASP A 19 -7.93 -14.77 1.76
C ASP A 19 -8.57 -13.71 2.66
N PRO A 20 -9.89 -13.52 2.59
CA PRO A 20 -10.54 -12.44 3.36
C PRO A 20 -10.37 -12.58 4.86
N VAL A 21 -10.38 -13.79 5.39
CA VAL A 21 -10.23 -13.99 6.83
C VAL A 21 -8.83 -13.63 7.28
N ARG A 22 -7.81 -14.08 6.54
CA ARG A 22 -6.41 -13.75 6.86
C ARG A 22 -6.15 -12.27 6.66
N ARG A 23 -6.71 -11.68 5.60
CA ARG A 23 -6.53 -10.25 5.35
C ARG A 23 -7.09 -9.43 6.50
N ARG A 24 -8.29 -9.77 6.98
CA ARG A 24 -8.89 -9.08 8.10
C ARG A 24 -8.02 -9.20 9.35
N ALA A 25 -7.47 -10.38 9.60
CA ALA A 25 -6.59 -10.58 10.75
C ALA A 25 -5.35 -9.68 10.66
N LEU A 26 -4.78 -9.56 9.46
CA LEU A 26 -3.63 -8.67 9.26
C LEU A 26 -4.02 -7.22 9.49
N VAL A 27 -5.19 -6.80 9.02
CA VAL A 27 -5.68 -5.44 9.24
C VAL A 27 -5.85 -5.17 10.73
N ASP A 28 -6.45 -6.11 11.46
CA ASP A 28 -6.70 -5.94 12.89
C ASP A 28 -5.41 -5.85 13.68
N GLU A 29 -4.36 -6.57 13.26
CA GLU A 29 -3.07 -6.50 13.93
C GLU A 29 -2.30 -5.22 13.61
N LEU A 30 -2.39 -4.78 12.37
CA LEU A 30 -1.50 -3.74 11.87
C LEU A 30 -2.06 -2.33 12.06
N TRP A 31 -3.35 -2.16 11.95
CA TRP A 31 -3.98 -0.84 11.97
C TRP A 31 -4.67 -0.61 13.30
N THR A 32 -4.70 0.66 13.75
CA THR A 32 -5.52 1.02 14.91
C THR A 32 -7.00 0.91 14.52
N ASP A 33 -7.88 0.81 15.53
CA ASP A 33 -9.31 0.64 15.23
C ASP A 33 -9.94 1.89 14.62
N ASP A 34 -9.34 3.05 14.85
CA ASP A 34 -9.82 4.31 14.27
C ASP A 34 -8.94 4.78 13.11
N ALA A 35 -8.23 3.86 12.48
CA ALA A 35 -7.27 4.21 11.45
C ALA A 35 -7.94 4.78 10.21
N GLY A 36 -7.18 5.55 9.45
CA GLY A 36 -7.65 6.10 8.19
C GLY A 36 -6.67 5.87 7.06
N TYR A 37 -7.21 5.74 5.88
CA TYR A 37 -6.42 5.57 4.65
C TYR A 37 -6.97 6.50 3.58
N VAL A 38 -6.08 7.17 2.87
CA VAL A 38 -6.49 8.04 1.78
C VAL A 38 -5.47 7.93 0.65
N ASP A 39 -5.96 7.86 -0.57
CA ASP A 39 -5.13 7.98 -1.77
C ASP A 39 -5.93 8.79 -2.81
N PRO A 40 -5.40 8.98 -4.03
CA PRO A 40 -6.11 9.81 -5.01
C PRO A 40 -7.49 9.29 -5.42
N ILE A 41 -7.78 8.03 -5.16
CA ILE A 41 -9.00 7.39 -5.64
C ILE A 41 -10.03 7.26 -4.53
N VAL A 42 -9.58 7.04 -3.28
CA VAL A 42 -10.49 6.64 -2.20
C VAL A 42 -10.02 7.23 -0.88
N ALA A 43 -10.98 7.43 0.03
CA ALA A 43 -10.73 7.76 1.42
C ALA A 43 -11.55 6.80 2.27
N ALA A 44 -10.93 6.19 3.27
CA ALA A 44 -11.56 5.17 4.09
C ALA A 44 -11.24 5.41 5.55
N GLU A 45 -12.25 5.28 6.42
CA GLU A 45 -12.09 5.43 7.86
C GLU A 45 -12.51 4.13 8.53
N GLY A 46 -11.62 3.62 9.39
CA GLY A 46 -11.87 2.39 10.14
C GLY A 46 -11.44 1.15 9.42
N ARG A 47 -11.28 0.08 10.19
CA ARG A 47 -10.74 -1.18 9.66
C ARG A 47 -11.63 -1.82 8.61
N ASP A 48 -12.96 -1.73 8.78
CA ASP A 48 -13.87 -2.32 7.81
C ASP A 48 -13.69 -1.69 6.44
N ALA A 49 -13.65 -0.35 6.41
CA ALA A 49 -13.51 0.37 5.15
C ALA A 49 -12.14 0.14 4.53
N ILE A 50 -11.10 0.08 5.36
CA ILE A 50 -9.74 -0.16 4.87
C ILE A 50 -9.63 -1.54 4.25
N GLU A 51 -10.18 -2.56 4.91
CA GLU A 51 -10.15 -3.91 4.37
C GLU A 51 -10.93 -3.99 3.05
N GLU A 52 -12.02 -3.24 2.95
CA GLU A 52 -12.79 -3.20 1.71
C GLU A 52 -11.99 -2.56 0.57
N VAL A 53 -11.19 -1.55 0.86
CA VAL A 53 -10.32 -0.94 -0.16
C VAL A 53 -9.33 -1.98 -0.67
N MET A 54 -8.73 -2.76 0.22
CA MET A 54 -7.79 -3.80 -0.18
C MET A 54 -8.46 -4.85 -1.05
N ALA A 55 -9.66 -5.28 -0.66
CA ALA A 55 -10.40 -6.28 -1.43
C ALA A 55 -10.73 -5.76 -2.82
N THR A 56 -11.15 -4.50 -2.91
CA THR A 56 -11.48 -3.89 -4.19
C THR A 56 -10.25 -3.82 -5.10
N ALA A 57 -9.12 -3.41 -4.53
CA ALA A 57 -7.88 -3.33 -5.31
C ALA A 57 -7.48 -4.68 -5.87
N GLN A 58 -7.64 -5.74 -5.09
CA GLN A 58 -7.30 -7.08 -5.56
C GLN A 58 -8.22 -7.52 -6.70
N ARG A 59 -9.49 -7.15 -6.65
CA ARG A 59 -10.41 -7.46 -7.73
C ARG A 59 -10.09 -6.67 -9.00
N GLN A 60 -9.62 -5.44 -8.84
CA GLN A 60 -9.30 -4.59 -9.98
C GLN A 60 -8.00 -4.98 -10.68
N PHE A 61 -7.08 -5.58 -9.92
CA PHE A 61 -5.74 -5.90 -10.43
C PHE A 61 -5.42 -7.37 -10.22
N PRO A 62 -6.19 -8.28 -10.85
CA PRO A 62 -5.93 -9.71 -10.66
C PRO A 62 -4.55 -10.09 -11.20
N GLY A 63 -3.85 -10.95 -10.47
CA GLY A 63 -2.54 -11.41 -10.89
C GLY A 63 -1.40 -10.47 -10.60
N LEU A 64 -1.67 -9.30 -10.02
CA LEU A 64 -0.61 -8.35 -9.67
C LEU A 64 -0.30 -8.44 -8.18
N VAL A 65 0.94 -8.15 -7.83
CA VAL A 65 1.38 -8.16 -6.43
C VAL A 65 2.03 -6.82 -6.09
N TYR A 66 1.86 -6.42 -4.84
CA TYR A 66 2.51 -5.23 -4.29
C TYR A 66 3.88 -5.63 -3.77
N ARG A 67 4.89 -4.84 -4.10
CA ARG A 67 6.25 -5.11 -3.66
C ARG A 67 6.96 -3.78 -3.36
N PRO A 68 7.97 -3.79 -2.49
CA PRO A 68 8.67 -2.54 -2.19
C PRO A 68 9.48 -2.09 -3.40
N ALA A 69 9.56 -0.78 -3.60
CA ALA A 69 10.37 -0.16 -4.65
C ALA A 69 11.54 0.57 -4.01
N GLY A 70 12.10 0.00 -2.95
CA GLY A 70 13.19 0.58 -2.20
C GLY A 70 13.00 0.30 -0.73
N LYS A 71 13.86 0.87 0.09
CA LYS A 71 13.77 0.71 1.53
C LYS A 71 12.80 1.71 2.11
N ALA A 72 12.07 1.29 3.14
CA ALA A 72 11.29 2.21 3.93
C ALA A 72 12.24 3.02 4.82
N ASP A 73 11.89 4.26 5.08
CA ASP A 73 12.60 5.05 6.07
C ASP A 73 11.61 5.92 6.83
N GLY A 74 12.07 6.46 7.93
CA GLY A 74 11.19 7.29 8.73
C GLY A 74 11.88 7.81 9.96
N HIS A 75 11.12 8.54 10.74
CA HIS A 75 11.58 9.09 12.00
C HIS A 75 10.35 9.35 12.86
N HIS A 76 10.53 9.27 14.19
CA HIS A 76 9.45 9.48 15.14
C HIS A 76 8.28 8.55 14.79
N ASP A 77 7.10 9.08 14.53
CA ASP A 77 5.92 8.30 14.23
C ASP A 77 5.54 8.34 12.75
N VAL A 78 6.47 8.74 11.87
CA VAL A 78 6.18 8.87 10.45
C VAL A 78 7.18 8.04 9.65
N ALA A 79 6.66 7.29 8.69
CA ALA A 79 7.50 6.51 7.78
C ALA A 79 6.98 6.66 6.35
N ARG A 80 7.85 6.38 5.40
CA ARG A 80 7.44 6.38 4.00
C ARG A 80 7.97 5.13 3.33
N LEU A 81 7.21 4.67 2.33
CA LEU A 81 7.54 3.47 1.58
C LEU A 81 7.15 3.68 0.13
N ALA A 82 8.13 3.61 -0.78
CA ALA A 82 7.82 3.51 -2.20
C ALA A 82 7.49 2.05 -2.51
N TRP A 83 6.44 1.85 -3.29
CA TRP A 83 5.98 0.51 -3.63
C TRP A 83 5.60 0.46 -5.10
N GLU A 84 5.50 -0.74 -5.64
CA GLU A 84 5.02 -0.91 -7.00
C GLU A 84 4.09 -2.11 -7.07
N LEU A 85 3.18 -2.06 -8.01
CA LEU A 85 2.23 -3.13 -8.30
C LEU A 85 2.62 -3.70 -9.64
N ALA A 86 2.83 -5.02 -9.69
CA ALA A 86 3.39 -5.65 -10.87
C ALA A 86 3.00 -7.11 -10.95
N PRO A 87 3.05 -7.70 -12.17
CA PRO A 87 2.97 -9.15 -12.26
C PRO A 87 4.19 -9.75 -11.55
N ASP A 88 4.03 -10.93 -11.00
CA ASP A 88 5.13 -11.60 -10.32
C ASP A 88 6.30 -11.76 -11.30
N GLY A 89 7.44 -11.19 -10.93
CA GLY A 89 8.62 -11.22 -11.79
C GLY A 89 8.57 -10.29 -12.99
N GLY A 90 7.53 -9.46 -13.11
CA GLY A 90 7.38 -8.57 -14.26
C GLY A 90 7.56 -7.10 -13.91
N PRO A 91 7.44 -6.24 -14.93
CA PRO A 91 7.63 -4.80 -14.71
C PRO A 91 6.44 -4.16 -14.02
N ALA A 92 6.70 -3.06 -13.33
CA ALA A 92 5.68 -2.34 -12.59
C ALA A 92 4.61 -1.78 -13.52
N VAL A 93 3.36 -1.92 -13.10
CA VAL A 93 2.20 -1.33 -13.77
C VAL A 93 1.82 -0.03 -13.08
N ILE A 94 1.92 0.00 -11.77
CA ILE A 94 1.63 1.18 -10.95
C ILE A 94 2.75 1.35 -9.95
N VAL A 95 3.15 2.59 -9.72
CA VAL A 95 4.14 2.94 -8.71
C VAL A 95 3.50 3.93 -7.76
N GLY A 96 3.77 3.77 -6.49
CA GLY A 96 3.18 4.65 -5.50
C GLY A 96 4.10 4.91 -4.33
N LEU A 97 3.63 5.78 -3.46
CA LEU A 97 4.31 6.12 -2.22
C LEU A 97 3.29 6.09 -1.10
N ALA A 98 3.62 5.45 -0.01
CA ALA A 98 2.80 5.44 1.18
C ALA A 98 3.51 6.22 2.28
N VAL A 99 2.83 7.21 2.85
CA VAL A 99 3.31 7.91 4.04
C VAL A 99 2.46 7.40 5.19
N MET A 100 3.13 6.78 6.16
CA MET A 100 2.49 6.06 7.24
C MET A 100 2.70 6.82 8.56
N VAL A 101 1.62 7.08 9.27
CA VAL A 101 1.67 7.66 10.61
C VAL A 101 1.32 6.55 11.58
N THR A 102 2.19 6.31 12.55
CA THR A 102 2.04 5.19 13.48
C THR A 102 1.64 5.65 14.86
N GLU A 103 1.03 4.75 15.59
CA GLU A 103 0.74 4.91 17.01
C GLU A 103 0.93 3.56 17.67
N ARG A 104 1.88 3.48 18.61
CA ARG A 104 2.18 2.24 19.33
C ARG A 104 2.47 1.09 18.37
N SER A 105 3.28 1.39 17.34
CA SER A 105 3.72 0.42 16.34
C SER A 105 2.63 -0.09 15.43
N ARG A 106 1.49 0.59 15.41
CA ARG A 106 0.40 0.30 14.47
C ARG A 106 0.18 1.48 13.56
N LEU A 107 -0.45 1.22 12.43
CA LEU A 107 -0.79 2.27 11.48
C LEU A 107 -2.02 3.01 11.95
N ARG A 108 -1.90 4.32 12.10
CA ARG A 108 -3.02 5.17 12.45
C ARG A 108 -3.52 5.91 11.22
N ARG A 109 -2.63 6.34 10.35
CA ARG A 109 -2.98 7.02 9.10
C ARG A 109 -2.03 6.58 8.02
N VAL A 110 -2.55 6.36 6.83
CA VAL A 110 -1.71 6.16 5.66
C VAL A 110 -2.21 7.09 4.57
N HIS A 111 -1.28 7.86 4.02
CA HIS A 111 -1.53 8.76 2.90
C HIS A 111 -0.82 8.17 1.69
N GLY A 112 -1.59 7.77 0.70
CA GLY A 112 -1.05 7.16 -0.51
C GLY A 112 -0.98 8.13 -1.66
N PHE A 113 0.04 7.95 -2.48
CA PHE A 113 0.25 8.74 -3.69
C PHE A 113 0.53 7.78 -4.82
N LEU A 114 0.05 8.12 -6.00
CA LEU A 114 0.30 7.30 -7.19
C LEU A 114 1.14 8.14 -8.15
N ASP A 115 2.18 7.52 -8.68
CA ASP A 115 3.08 8.17 -9.61
C ASP A 115 2.89 7.62 -11.00
N PRO A 116 3.11 8.42 -12.05
CA PRO A 116 3.07 7.88 -13.41
C PRO A 116 4.16 6.82 -13.60
N VAL A 117 3.82 5.76 -14.32
CA VAL A 117 4.79 4.73 -14.65
C VAL A 117 5.44 5.13 -15.97
N PRO A 118 6.77 5.25 -16.00
CA PRO A 118 7.43 5.74 -17.23
C PRO A 118 7.07 4.96 -18.49
N ALA A 119 6.92 3.65 -18.37
CA ALA A 119 6.56 2.86 -19.53
C ALA A 119 5.19 3.23 -20.09
N VAL A 120 4.26 3.62 -19.22
CA VAL A 120 2.93 4.05 -19.64
C VAL A 120 3.01 5.46 -20.21
N THR A 121 3.76 6.34 -19.57
CA THR A 121 3.84 7.73 -20.00
C THR A 121 4.59 7.89 -21.30
N THR A 122 5.41 6.91 -21.67
CA THR A 122 6.14 6.96 -22.93
C THR A 122 5.38 6.30 -24.05
N SER A 123 4.16 5.92 -23.82
CA SER A 123 3.33 5.33 -24.87
C SER A 123 3.23 6.29 -26.05
N PRO A 124 3.36 5.79 -27.27
CA PRO A 124 3.21 6.65 -28.43
C PRO A 124 1.83 7.29 -28.41
N GLY A 125 1.75 8.50 -28.73
CA GLY A 125 0.48 9.19 -28.69
C GLY A 125 0.19 9.80 -27.35
N ALA A 126 0.80 9.31 -26.33
CA ALA A 126 0.64 9.97 -25.07
C ALA A 126 1.42 11.27 -25.07
N GLY A 127 2.33 11.28 -25.88
CA GLY A 127 3.11 12.43 -25.93
C GLY A 127 2.43 13.57 -26.51
N ARG A 128 2.34 13.34 -26.43
CA ARG A 128 2.22 14.16 -26.79
C ARG A 128 1.85 14.65 -27.21
#